data_b8020a7865db30fda98bd675e5687236
#
_entry.id   b8020a7865db30fda98bd675e5687236
#
_cell.length_a   1.000
_cell.length_b   1.000
_cell.length_c   1.000
_cell.angle_alpha   90.00
_cell.angle_beta   90.00
_cell.angle_gamma   90.00
#
_symmetry.space_group_name_H-M   'P 1'
#
loop_
_entity.id
_entity.type
_entity.pdbx_description
1 polymer ?
#
loop_
_entity_poly.entity_id
_entity_poly.type
_entity_poly.pdbx_seq_one_letter_code
_entity_poly.pdbx_strand_id
1 'polypeptide(L)'
;MPTTRESPALRALSVAGIVRSIASFQDGIFEDLRPFLGFDYKAWVNTPFDKRLLVQLEPFHALLLPWLADHSIDRLAQLFEALPDVAPLVTETAIYYGHDDLVAHLSAHWRHKATSLRSMDLAAWAGHFSILKRLHEEDFGGCSHLAMDWGARGGHLDIVQFLHEQRREGCTTEAMNWAANLGHLAIVQFLHFKRTEGCTKEALNWSAGNGHLDVVQFLHTHRNEGMA
;
A
#
# COMPACT_ATOMS: atom_id res chain seq x y z
N MET A 1 -60.28 20.88 -8.00
CA MET A 1 -59.58 19.60 -8.11
C MET A 1 -58.10 19.85 -7.93
N PRO A 2 -57.44 19.39 -6.88
CA PRO A 2 -56.02 19.60 -6.70
C PRO A 2 -55.27 18.57 -7.55
N THR A 3 -54.43 19.07 -8.46
CA THR A 3 -53.46 18.25 -9.19
C THR A 3 -52.37 17.80 -8.22
N THR A 4 -52.39 16.54 -7.83
CA THR A 4 -51.33 15.90 -7.06
C THR A 4 -50.03 15.95 -7.89
N ARG A 5 -49.10 16.88 -7.53
CA ARG A 5 -47.74 16.84 -8.01
C ARG A 5 -47.06 15.55 -7.46
N GLU A 6 -46.88 14.57 -8.31
CA GLU A 6 -46.05 13.42 -7.97
C GLU A 6 -44.67 13.90 -7.49
N SER A 7 -44.25 13.34 -6.35
CA SER A 7 -42.93 13.69 -5.78
C SER A 7 -41.79 13.26 -6.71
N PRO A 8 -40.65 13.97 -6.71
CA PRO A 8 -39.47 13.61 -7.51
C PRO A 8 -38.98 12.16 -7.29
N ALA A 9 -39.23 11.59 -6.09
CA ALA A 9 -38.92 10.20 -5.76
C ALA A 9 -39.80 9.19 -6.52
N LEU A 10 -41.08 9.52 -6.82
CA LEU A 10 -41.97 8.67 -7.62
C LEU A 10 -41.63 8.73 -9.13
N ARG A 11 -41.07 9.83 -9.62
CA ARG A 11 -40.53 9.91 -11.00
C ARG A 11 -39.24 9.11 -11.20
N ALA A 12 -38.43 8.91 -10.17
CA ALA A 12 -37.22 8.06 -10.22
C ALA A 12 -37.59 6.56 -10.37
N LEU A 13 -38.84 6.15 -10.05
CA LEU A 13 -39.42 4.84 -10.29
C LEU A 13 -40.15 4.73 -11.65
N SER A 14 -39.84 5.60 -12.61
CA SER A 14 -40.34 5.42 -13.99
C SER A 14 -39.85 4.06 -14.53
N VAL A 15 -40.68 3.43 -15.36
CA VAL A 15 -40.35 2.16 -16.05
C VAL A 15 -38.96 2.25 -16.71
N ALA A 16 -38.61 3.39 -17.27
CA ALA A 16 -37.28 3.64 -17.84
C ALA A 16 -36.16 3.64 -16.81
N GLY A 17 -36.41 4.11 -15.58
CA GLY A 17 -35.43 4.04 -14.46
C GLY A 17 -35.24 2.60 -13.98
N ILE A 18 -36.34 1.83 -13.87
CA ILE A 18 -36.30 0.41 -13.48
C ILE A 18 -35.61 -0.41 -14.56
N VAL A 19 -35.93 -0.22 -15.84
CA VAL A 19 -35.29 -0.91 -16.97
C VAL A 19 -33.81 -0.58 -17.05
N ARG A 20 -33.38 0.68 -16.81
CA ARG A 20 -31.98 1.08 -16.77
C ARG A 20 -31.26 0.43 -15.59
N SER A 21 -31.92 0.34 -14.42
CA SER A 21 -31.37 -0.33 -13.23
C SER A 21 -31.21 -1.84 -13.44
N ILE A 22 -32.20 -2.48 -14.11
CA ILE A 22 -32.12 -3.90 -14.48
C ILE A 22 -31.05 -4.13 -15.56
N ALA A 23 -30.95 -3.27 -16.57
CA ALA A 23 -29.94 -3.37 -17.63
C ALA A 23 -28.52 -3.13 -17.11
N SER A 24 -28.34 -2.37 -16.01
CA SER A 24 -27.04 -2.18 -15.36
C SER A 24 -26.60 -3.39 -14.52
N PHE A 25 -27.51 -4.37 -14.32
CA PHE A 25 -27.24 -5.58 -13.55
C PHE A 25 -27.31 -6.80 -14.48
N GLN A 26 -26.20 -7.10 -15.13
CA GLN A 26 -26.08 -8.28 -16.01
C GLN A 26 -25.29 -9.38 -15.32
N ASP A 27 -25.71 -10.64 -15.49
CA ASP A 27 -25.06 -11.84 -14.92
C ASP A 27 -24.85 -11.79 -13.40
N GLY A 28 -25.72 -11.07 -12.67
CA GLY A 28 -25.63 -10.91 -11.22
C GLY A 28 -24.62 -9.84 -10.75
N ILE A 29 -23.99 -9.11 -11.67
CA ILE A 29 -23.00 -8.07 -11.36
C ILE A 29 -23.34 -6.78 -12.10
N PHE A 30 -23.27 -5.64 -11.42
CA PHE A 30 -23.49 -4.33 -12.03
C PHE A 30 -22.47 -4.07 -13.16
N GLU A 31 -22.92 -3.42 -14.24
CA GLU A 31 -22.11 -3.18 -15.42
C GLU A 31 -20.81 -2.39 -15.10
N ASP A 32 -20.90 -1.41 -14.21
CA ASP A 32 -19.77 -0.60 -13.76
C ASP A 32 -18.71 -1.39 -12.96
N LEU A 33 -19.07 -2.58 -12.45
CA LEU A 33 -18.15 -3.47 -11.72
C LEU A 33 -17.48 -4.52 -12.63
N ARG A 34 -17.94 -4.71 -13.86
CA ARG A 34 -17.40 -5.71 -14.80
C ARG A 34 -15.89 -5.57 -15.07
N PRO A 35 -15.34 -4.35 -15.20
CA PRO A 35 -13.89 -4.20 -15.41
C PRO A 35 -13.04 -4.82 -14.31
N PHE A 36 -13.56 -4.89 -13.08
CA PHE A 36 -12.87 -5.50 -11.94
C PHE A 36 -12.79 -7.03 -11.99
N LEU A 37 -13.62 -7.69 -12.81
CA LEU A 37 -13.60 -9.15 -12.98
C LEU A 37 -12.34 -9.67 -13.67
N GLY A 38 -11.61 -8.80 -14.37
CA GLY A 38 -10.38 -9.17 -15.09
C GLY A 38 -9.15 -9.39 -14.19
N PHE A 39 -9.25 -9.11 -12.90
CA PHE A 39 -8.13 -9.24 -11.96
C PHE A 39 -8.16 -10.58 -11.21
N ASP A 40 -7.02 -11.25 -11.14
CA ASP A 40 -6.85 -12.47 -10.34
C ASP A 40 -6.46 -12.12 -8.89
N TYR A 41 -7.48 -11.85 -8.07
CA TYR A 41 -7.30 -11.49 -6.67
C TYR A 41 -6.65 -12.58 -5.83
N LYS A 42 -6.81 -13.86 -6.20
CA LYS A 42 -6.20 -15.00 -5.48
C LYS A 42 -4.72 -15.10 -5.77
N ALA A 43 -4.32 -14.88 -7.01
CA ALA A 43 -2.90 -14.78 -7.36
C ALA A 43 -2.26 -13.59 -6.65
N TRP A 44 -2.98 -12.48 -6.47
CA TRP A 44 -2.51 -11.29 -5.79
C TRP A 44 -2.02 -11.55 -4.36
N VAL A 45 -2.83 -12.22 -3.54
CA VAL A 45 -2.49 -12.52 -2.13
C VAL A 45 -1.19 -13.32 -2.02
N ASN A 46 -0.90 -14.16 -3.01
CA ASN A 46 0.28 -15.02 -3.04
C ASN A 46 1.48 -14.37 -3.80
N THR A 47 1.31 -13.15 -4.34
CA THR A 47 2.40 -12.47 -5.04
C THR A 47 3.47 -12.05 -4.04
N PRO A 48 4.76 -12.42 -4.26
CA PRO A 48 5.85 -11.97 -3.41
C PRO A 48 5.94 -10.45 -3.36
N PHE A 49 6.39 -9.94 -2.21
CA PHE A 49 6.61 -8.52 -2.00
C PHE A 49 7.86 -8.05 -2.75
N ASP A 50 7.74 -7.87 -4.06
CA ASP A 50 8.80 -7.42 -4.96
C ASP A 50 8.24 -6.55 -6.11
N LYS A 51 9.06 -6.27 -7.12
CA LYS A 51 8.66 -5.48 -8.29
C LYS A 51 7.43 -6.05 -9.05
N ARG A 52 7.14 -7.35 -8.94
CA ARG A 52 5.97 -7.97 -9.58
C ARG A 52 4.67 -7.47 -8.97
N LEU A 53 4.71 -7.12 -7.68
CA LEU A 53 3.58 -6.48 -7.00
C LEU A 53 3.19 -5.18 -7.70
N LEU A 54 4.15 -4.32 -8.02
CA LEU A 54 3.91 -3.03 -8.67
C LEU A 54 3.29 -3.17 -10.06
N VAL A 55 3.76 -4.16 -10.83
CA VAL A 55 3.22 -4.44 -12.18
C VAL A 55 1.72 -4.75 -12.14
N GLN A 56 1.23 -5.31 -11.02
CA GLN A 56 -0.19 -5.62 -10.85
C GLN A 56 -0.99 -4.45 -10.24
N LEU A 57 -0.37 -3.64 -9.38
CA LEU A 57 -1.05 -2.47 -8.77
C LEU A 57 -1.37 -1.38 -9.78
N GLU A 58 -0.49 -1.13 -10.74
CA GLU A 58 -0.65 -0.04 -11.70
C GLU A 58 -1.92 -0.17 -12.57
N PRO A 59 -2.21 -1.32 -13.22
CA PRO A 59 -3.44 -1.49 -13.97
C PRO A 59 -4.69 -1.39 -13.09
N PHE A 60 -4.63 -1.90 -11.86
CA PHE A 60 -5.75 -1.81 -10.94
C PHE A 60 -6.00 -0.37 -10.48
N HIS A 61 -4.94 0.37 -10.17
CA HIS A 61 -5.01 1.79 -9.81
C HIS A 61 -5.58 2.62 -10.95
N ALA A 62 -5.14 2.39 -12.20
CA ALA A 62 -5.63 3.05 -13.39
C ALA A 62 -7.14 2.81 -13.65
N LEU A 63 -7.67 1.68 -13.18
CA LEU A 63 -9.10 1.38 -13.22
C LEU A 63 -9.85 2.00 -12.04
N LEU A 64 -9.31 1.85 -10.82
CA LEU A 64 -9.99 2.19 -9.57
C LEU A 64 -10.25 3.70 -9.44
N LEU A 65 -9.28 4.55 -9.73
CA LEU A 65 -9.42 5.98 -9.51
C LEU A 65 -10.49 6.65 -10.41
N PRO A 66 -10.50 6.44 -11.73
CA PRO A 66 -11.57 6.98 -12.57
C PRO A 66 -12.94 6.44 -12.14
N TRP A 67 -13.02 5.15 -11.79
CA TRP A 67 -14.26 4.57 -11.31
C TRP A 67 -14.78 5.22 -10.01
N LEU A 68 -13.88 5.50 -9.04
CA LEU A 68 -14.25 6.23 -7.81
C LEU A 68 -14.64 7.68 -8.09
N ALA A 69 -14.03 8.34 -9.06
CA ALA A 69 -14.39 9.70 -9.47
C ALA A 69 -15.82 9.77 -10.06
N ASP A 70 -16.19 8.74 -10.83
CA ASP A 70 -17.52 8.67 -11.47
C ASP A 70 -18.63 8.23 -10.50
N HIS A 71 -18.31 7.40 -9.49
CA HIS A 71 -19.32 6.70 -8.67
C HIS A 71 -19.27 7.02 -7.17
N SER A 72 -18.30 7.81 -6.72
CA SER A 72 -18.00 8.09 -5.31
C SER A 72 -17.53 6.90 -4.47
N ILE A 73 -16.96 7.19 -3.30
CA ILE A 73 -16.43 6.19 -2.36
C ILE A 73 -17.51 5.26 -1.79
N ASP A 74 -18.75 5.71 -1.73
CA ASP A 74 -19.88 4.92 -1.21
C ASP A 74 -20.18 3.69 -2.08
N ARG A 75 -19.76 3.73 -3.35
CA ARG A 75 -19.93 2.61 -4.28
C ARG A 75 -19.07 1.40 -3.93
N LEU A 76 -18.04 1.57 -3.09
CA LEU A 76 -17.20 0.46 -2.58
C LEU A 76 -18.02 -0.61 -1.87
N ALA A 77 -19.17 -0.25 -1.26
CA ALA A 77 -20.06 -1.21 -0.62
C ALA A 77 -20.50 -2.30 -1.60
N GLN A 78 -20.99 -1.89 -2.76
CA GLN A 78 -21.48 -2.81 -3.80
C GLN A 78 -20.31 -3.57 -4.45
N LEU A 79 -19.15 -2.93 -4.61
CA LEU A 79 -17.94 -3.59 -5.12
C LEU A 79 -17.51 -4.72 -4.19
N PHE A 80 -17.45 -4.49 -2.88
CA PHE A 80 -17.02 -5.48 -1.89
C PHE A 80 -18.10 -6.55 -1.60
N GLU A 81 -19.36 -6.27 -1.90
CA GLU A 81 -20.42 -7.26 -1.87
C GLU A 81 -20.34 -8.20 -3.09
N ALA A 82 -20.14 -7.64 -4.28
CA ALA A 82 -20.01 -8.40 -5.52
C ALA A 82 -18.70 -9.17 -5.62
N LEU A 83 -17.59 -8.57 -5.15
CA LEU A 83 -16.22 -9.09 -5.25
C LEU A 83 -15.52 -8.96 -3.88
N PRO A 84 -15.79 -9.87 -2.92
CA PRO A 84 -15.21 -9.77 -1.57
C PRO A 84 -13.69 -9.76 -1.53
N ASP A 85 -13.04 -10.49 -2.43
CA ASP A 85 -11.59 -10.63 -2.49
C ASP A 85 -10.87 -9.36 -3.01
N VAL A 86 -11.62 -8.37 -3.53
CA VAL A 86 -11.05 -7.12 -4.05
C VAL A 86 -10.65 -6.13 -2.94
N ALA A 87 -11.27 -6.22 -1.77
CA ALA A 87 -11.11 -5.22 -0.72
C ALA A 87 -9.64 -5.05 -0.24
N PRO A 88 -8.86 -6.13 0.00
CA PRO A 88 -7.43 -5.98 0.30
C PRO A 88 -6.65 -5.30 -0.83
N LEU A 89 -6.96 -5.58 -2.10
CA LEU A 89 -6.28 -4.97 -3.24
C LEU A 89 -6.59 -3.48 -3.35
N VAL A 90 -7.82 -3.07 -3.10
CA VAL A 90 -8.20 -1.63 -3.00
C VAL A 90 -7.39 -0.95 -1.92
N THR A 91 -7.25 -1.59 -0.75
CA THR A 91 -6.48 -1.06 0.38
C THR A 91 -5.00 -0.94 0.04
N GLU A 92 -4.38 -1.99 -0.50
CA GLU A 92 -2.97 -1.99 -0.87
C GLU A 92 -2.68 -0.94 -1.95
N THR A 93 -3.58 -0.80 -2.93
CA THR A 93 -3.49 0.24 -3.96
C THR A 93 -3.57 1.63 -3.34
N ALA A 94 -4.54 1.87 -2.46
CA ALA A 94 -4.69 3.15 -1.77
C ALA A 94 -3.46 3.51 -0.94
N ILE A 95 -2.90 2.55 -0.22
CA ILE A 95 -1.69 2.73 0.60
C ILE A 95 -0.48 3.05 -0.29
N TYR A 96 -0.24 2.23 -1.34
CA TYR A 96 0.94 2.38 -2.18
C TYR A 96 0.97 3.70 -2.95
N TYR A 97 -0.19 4.16 -3.44
CA TYR A 97 -0.30 5.42 -4.18
C TYR A 97 -0.59 6.65 -3.30
N GLY A 98 -0.68 6.50 -1.98
CA GLY A 98 -0.80 7.62 -1.04
C GLY A 98 -2.19 8.23 -0.96
N HIS A 99 -3.26 7.48 -1.16
CA HIS A 99 -4.64 7.97 -1.07
C HIS A 99 -5.14 7.98 0.38
N ASP A 100 -4.70 8.97 1.18
CA ASP A 100 -4.99 9.10 2.62
C ASP A 100 -6.49 9.02 2.94
N ASP A 101 -7.34 9.75 2.18
CA ASP A 101 -8.78 9.77 2.41
C ASP A 101 -9.43 8.40 2.17
N LEU A 102 -8.97 7.69 1.14
CA LEU A 102 -9.47 6.34 0.85
C LEU A 102 -9.03 5.35 1.95
N VAL A 103 -7.77 5.43 2.40
CA VAL A 103 -7.27 4.61 3.51
C VAL A 103 -8.05 4.89 4.79
N ALA A 104 -8.32 6.16 5.10
CA ALA A 104 -9.14 6.56 6.25
C ALA A 104 -10.56 5.99 6.18
N HIS A 105 -11.19 6.04 5.01
CA HIS A 105 -12.53 5.47 4.80
C HIS A 105 -12.52 3.94 4.97
N LEU A 106 -11.53 3.26 4.42
CA LEU A 106 -11.41 1.79 4.51
C LEU A 106 -11.18 1.33 5.95
N SER A 107 -10.31 2.00 6.70
CA SER A 107 -10.04 1.66 8.10
C SER A 107 -11.24 1.89 9.00
N ALA A 108 -12.03 2.94 8.74
CA ALA A 108 -13.22 3.28 9.52
C ALA A 108 -14.40 2.33 9.26
N HIS A 109 -14.66 1.95 8.00
CA HIS A 109 -15.89 1.27 7.61
C HIS A 109 -15.70 -0.20 7.18
N TRP A 110 -14.48 -0.58 6.74
CA TRP A 110 -14.23 -1.87 6.10
C TRP A 110 -13.09 -2.66 6.73
N ARG A 111 -12.69 -2.32 7.95
CA ARG A 111 -11.54 -2.91 8.66
C ARG A 111 -11.44 -4.44 8.49
N HIS A 112 -12.52 -5.16 8.75
CA HIS A 112 -12.55 -6.62 8.75
C HIS A 112 -12.48 -7.26 7.35
N LYS A 113 -12.75 -6.51 6.28
CA LYS A 113 -12.70 -6.99 4.88
C LYS A 113 -11.47 -6.47 4.13
N ALA A 114 -11.06 -5.23 4.45
CA ALA A 114 -10.02 -4.51 3.71
C ALA A 114 -8.62 -4.64 4.34
N THR A 115 -8.47 -5.34 5.45
CA THR A 115 -7.17 -5.54 6.10
C THR A 115 -6.23 -6.37 5.24
N SER A 116 -4.99 -5.89 5.04
CA SER A 116 -3.90 -6.63 4.41
C SER A 116 -2.77 -6.87 5.41
N LEU A 117 -2.13 -8.05 5.34
CA LEU A 117 -1.02 -8.43 6.21
C LEU A 117 0.26 -7.62 5.96
N ARG A 118 0.34 -6.85 4.86
CA ARG A 118 1.51 -6.09 4.43
C ARG A 118 1.23 -4.59 4.28
N SER A 119 0.18 -4.09 4.91
CA SER A 119 -0.23 -2.69 4.77
C SER A 119 0.87 -1.71 5.18
N MET A 120 1.52 -1.93 6.33
CA MET A 120 2.60 -1.06 6.80
C MET A 120 3.89 -1.25 6.00
N ASP A 121 4.16 -2.46 5.50
CA ASP A 121 5.31 -2.73 4.64
C ASP A 121 5.19 -1.94 3.32
N LEU A 122 3.98 -1.87 2.73
CA LEU A 122 3.70 -1.07 1.54
C LEU A 122 3.82 0.43 1.79
N ALA A 123 3.25 0.92 2.90
CA ALA A 123 3.34 2.33 3.26
C ALA A 123 4.80 2.76 3.48
N ALA A 124 5.61 1.90 4.11
CA ALA A 124 7.03 2.13 4.31
C ALA A 124 7.80 2.12 2.99
N TRP A 125 7.50 1.19 2.09
CA TRP A 125 8.13 1.14 0.77
C TRP A 125 7.84 2.39 -0.07
N ALA A 126 6.59 2.83 -0.07
CA ALA A 126 6.15 3.99 -0.84
C ALA A 126 6.52 5.35 -0.20
N GLY A 127 6.96 5.34 1.06
CA GLY A 127 7.35 6.57 1.78
C GLY A 127 6.18 7.37 2.33
N HIS A 128 5.00 6.77 2.49
CA HIS A 128 3.81 7.45 2.98
C HIS A 128 3.73 7.41 4.51
N PHE A 129 4.49 8.29 5.17
CA PHE A 129 4.60 8.33 6.63
C PHE A 129 3.26 8.61 7.32
N SER A 130 2.43 9.51 6.79
CA SER A 130 1.08 9.79 7.33
C SER A 130 0.20 8.56 7.35
N ILE A 131 0.19 7.81 6.25
CA ILE A 131 -0.56 6.55 6.14
C ILE A 131 0.00 5.52 7.11
N LEU A 132 1.33 5.32 7.14
CA LEU A 132 1.97 4.36 8.05
C LEU A 132 1.63 4.64 9.51
N LYS A 133 1.66 5.91 9.93
CA LYS A 133 1.30 6.33 11.27
C LYS A 133 -0.16 6.04 11.57
N ARG A 134 -1.08 6.36 10.66
CA ARG A 134 -2.51 6.02 10.77
C ARG A 134 -2.72 4.50 10.91
N LEU A 135 -2.09 3.70 10.06
CA LEU A 135 -2.20 2.24 10.12
C LEU A 135 -1.77 1.69 11.48
N HIS A 136 -0.70 2.27 12.07
CA HIS A 136 -0.23 1.92 13.40
C HIS A 136 -1.21 2.34 14.50
N GLU A 137 -1.65 3.62 14.50
CA GLU A 137 -2.54 4.18 15.53
C GLU A 137 -3.92 3.51 15.53
N GLU A 138 -4.42 3.15 14.36
CA GLU A 138 -5.72 2.51 14.21
C GLU A 138 -5.65 0.98 14.28
N ASP A 139 -4.46 0.39 14.41
CA ASP A 139 -4.22 -1.07 14.34
C ASP A 139 -4.88 -1.67 13.08
N PHE A 140 -4.65 -1.04 11.93
CA PHE A 140 -5.25 -1.42 10.65
C PHE A 140 -4.21 -1.99 9.69
N GLY A 141 -4.16 -3.31 9.59
CA GLY A 141 -3.25 -4.04 8.71
C GLY A 141 -1.97 -4.54 9.40
N GLY A 142 -1.23 -5.37 8.67
CA GLY A 142 -0.03 -6.01 9.17
C GLY A 142 1.23 -5.18 8.98
N CYS A 143 2.25 -5.55 9.78
CA CYS A 143 3.62 -5.06 9.67
C CYS A 143 4.58 -6.23 9.81
N SER A 144 5.65 -6.24 9.05
CA SER A 144 6.74 -7.20 9.17
C SER A 144 8.11 -6.49 9.21
N HIS A 145 9.20 -7.25 9.31
CA HIS A 145 10.55 -6.69 9.17
C HIS A 145 10.76 -5.98 7.83
N LEU A 146 9.97 -6.35 6.82
CA LEU A 146 10.05 -5.73 5.48
C LEU A 146 9.70 -4.24 5.51
N ALA A 147 8.85 -3.78 6.44
CA ALA A 147 8.57 -2.36 6.58
C ALA A 147 9.84 -1.53 6.79
N MET A 148 10.72 -1.98 7.70
CA MET A 148 11.98 -1.28 7.97
C MET A 148 13.00 -1.50 6.84
N ASP A 149 13.09 -2.71 6.29
CA ASP A 149 14.00 -3.02 5.18
C ASP A 149 13.67 -2.18 3.93
N TRP A 150 12.39 -2.08 3.57
CA TRP A 150 11.94 -1.29 2.42
C TRP A 150 11.93 0.22 2.68
N GLY A 151 11.59 0.65 3.90
CA GLY A 151 11.73 2.05 4.31
C GLY A 151 13.18 2.52 4.23
N ALA A 152 14.12 1.68 4.66
CA ALA A 152 15.56 1.95 4.56
C ALA A 152 16.02 1.99 3.09
N ARG A 153 15.54 1.08 2.25
CA ARG A 153 15.78 1.10 0.81
C ARG A 153 15.23 2.34 0.13
N GLY A 154 14.04 2.79 0.52
CA GLY A 154 13.39 4.00 -0.03
C GLY A 154 14.02 5.31 0.41
N GLY A 155 14.93 5.31 1.39
CA GLY A 155 15.53 6.52 1.93
C GLY A 155 14.66 7.25 2.96
N HIS A 156 13.63 6.59 3.51
CA HIS A 156 12.63 7.17 4.40
C HIS A 156 13.09 7.05 5.86
N LEU A 157 13.99 7.95 6.29
CA LEU A 157 14.59 7.93 7.63
C LEU A 157 13.54 8.09 8.73
N ASP A 158 12.55 8.95 8.54
CA ASP A 158 11.45 9.20 9.46
C ASP A 158 10.63 7.92 9.73
N ILE A 159 10.33 7.17 8.66
CA ILE A 159 9.67 5.87 8.74
C ILE A 159 10.53 4.85 9.49
N VAL A 160 11.82 4.76 9.16
CA VAL A 160 12.74 3.83 9.83
C VAL A 160 12.85 4.14 11.32
N GLN A 161 12.93 5.41 11.69
CA GLN A 161 12.96 5.85 13.10
C GLN A 161 11.66 5.51 13.82
N PHE A 162 10.52 5.82 13.21
CA PHE A 162 9.20 5.50 13.77
C PHE A 162 9.02 3.99 14.00
N LEU A 163 9.37 3.17 13.01
CA LEU A 163 9.28 1.71 13.13
C LEU A 163 10.21 1.17 14.23
N HIS A 164 11.43 1.73 14.35
CA HIS A 164 12.34 1.36 15.43
C HIS A 164 11.78 1.66 16.82
N GLU A 165 11.12 2.81 16.97
CA GLU A 165 10.59 3.26 18.27
C GLU A 165 9.26 2.62 18.63
N GLN A 166 8.38 2.41 17.66
CA GLN A 166 6.98 2.02 17.88
C GLN A 166 6.69 0.54 17.60
N ARG A 167 7.59 -0.17 16.91
CA ARG A 167 7.38 -1.56 16.48
C ARG A 167 8.50 -2.48 16.96
N ARG A 168 8.20 -3.79 17.02
CA ARG A 168 9.13 -4.82 17.52
C ARG A 168 9.58 -5.80 16.45
N GLU A 169 9.06 -5.71 15.24
CA GLU A 169 9.36 -6.61 14.13
C GLU A 169 10.83 -6.51 13.68
N GLY A 170 11.44 -5.36 13.92
CA GLY A 170 12.85 -5.12 13.58
C GLY A 170 13.10 -4.97 12.08
N CYS A 171 14.32 -5.30 11.68
CA CYS A 171 14.76 -5.33 10.29
C CYS A 171 15.69 -6.54 10.08
N THR A 172 16.15 -6.71 8.85
CA THR A 172 17.24 -7.65 8.53
C THR A 172 18.51 -6.89 8.13
N THR A 173 19.58 -7.63 7.80
CA THR A 173 20.78 -7.03 7.21
C THR A 173 20.50 -6.29 5.90
N GLU A 174 19.38 -6.62 5.22
CA GLU A 174 18.97 -5.99 3.98
C GLU A 174 18.65 -4.50 4.15
N ALA A 175 18.14 -4.08 5.31
CA ALA A 175 17.89 -2.66 5.59
C ALA A 175 19.18 -1.83 5.37
N MET A 176 20.31 -2.26 5.97
CA MET A 176 21.57 -1.54 5.84
C MET A 176 22.23 -1.77 4.49
N ASN A 177 22.13 -2.97 3.92
CA ASN A 177 22.66 -3.29 2.59
C ASN A 177 22.03 -2.41 1.51
N TRP A 178 20.68 -2.30 1.48
CA TRP A 178 19.98 -1.47 0.51
C TRP A 178 20.15 0.02 0.75
N ALA A 179 20.15 0.46 2.01
CA ALA A 179 20.44 1.85 2.33
C ALA A 179 21.85 2.25 1.84
N ALA A 180 22.83 1.38 2.03
CA ALA A 180 24.20 1.58 1.54
C ALA A 180 24.27 1.58 0.01
N ASN A 181 23.59 0.62 -0.65
CA ASN A 181 23.51 0.51 -2.10
C ASN A 181 22.97 1.79 -2.78
N LEU A 182 22.03 2.48 -2.12
CA LEU A 182 21.35 3.66 -2.66
C LEU A 182 21.87 4.99 -2.05
N GLY A 183 22.95 4.94 -1.24
CA GLY A 183 23.62 6.13 -0.72
C GLY A 183 22.89 6.83 0.43
N HIS A 184 22.01 6.15 1.13
CA HIS A 184 21.26 6.72 2.26
C HIS A 184 22.09 6.73 3.55
N LEU A 185 23.16 7.52 3.59
CA LEU A 185 24.12 7.57 4.69
C LEU A 185 23.46 7.75 6.06
N ALA A 186 22.46 8.65 6.17
CA ALA A 186 21.79 8.91 7.44
C ALA A 186 21.08 7.66 7.99
N ILE A 187 20.50 6.84 7.11
CA ILE A 187 19.87 5.57 7.49
C ILE A 187 20.92 4.54 7.87
N VAL A 188 22.02 4.45 7.10
CA VAL A 188 23.14 3.55 7.44
C VAL A 188 23.69 3.86 8.83
N GLN A 189 23.92 5.15 9.15
CA GLN A 189 24.35 5.60 10.46
C GLN A 189 23.33 5.26 11.55
N PHE A 190 22.05 5.55 11.31
CA PHE A 190 20.99 5.23 12.26
C PHE A 190 20.95 3.73 12.57
N LEU A 191 20.92 2.89 11.54
CA LEU A 191 20.91 1.43 11.70
C LEU A 191 22.16 0.92 12.40
N HIS A 192 23.34 1.45 12.07
CA HIS A 192 24.59 1.09 12.74
C HIS A 192 24.57 1.36 14.25
N PHE A 193 24.08 2.53 14.67
CA PHE A 193 24.10 2.92 16.09
C PHE A 193 22.92 2.42 16.91
N LYS A 194 21.78 2.11 16.25
CA LYS A 194 20.53 1.78 16.93
C LYS A 194 20.10 0.32 16.79
N ARG A 195 20.70 -0.42 15.85
CA ARG A 195 20.35 -1.81 15.55
C ARG A 195 21.55 -2.73 15.65
N THR A 196 21.29 -4.01 15.87
CA THR A 196 22.32 -5.04 16.04
C THR A 196 22.42 -6.01 14.87
N GLU A 197 21.50 -5.93 13.91
CA GLU A 197 21.46 -6.83 12.75
C GLU A 197 22.67 -6.66 11.83
N GLY A 198 23.20 -5.45 11.75
CA GLY A 198 24.38 -5.16 10.95
C GLY A 198 24.11 -5.10 9.45
N CYS A 199 25.15 -5.35 8.69
CA CYS A 199 25.13 -5.49 7.23
C CYS A 199 25.98 -6.67 6.81
N THR A 200 25.96 -6.99 5.52
CA THR A 200 26.88 -7.97 4.93
C THR A 200 27.93 -7.24 4.08
N LYS A 201 28.86 -7.98 3.49
CA LYS A 201 29.85 -7.42 2.56
C LYS A 201 29.22 -6.71 1.34
N GLU A 202 27.98 -7.05 1.03
CA GLU A 202 27.22 -6.41 -0.05
C GLU A 202 27.06 -4.92 0.18
N ALA A 203 26.87 -4.45 1.41
CA ALA A 203 26.73 -3.03 1.73
C ALA A 203 27.95 -2.22 1.25
N LEU A 204 29.17 -2.71 1.52
CA LEU A 204 30.39 -2.04 1.07
C LEU A 204 30.58 -2.16 -0.44
N ASN A 205 30.38 -3.37 -1.00
CA ASN A 205 30.57 -3.63 -2.42
C ASN A 205 29.60 -2.82 -3.28
N TRP A 206 28.33 -2.78 -2.92
CA TRP A 206 27.31 -2.06 -3.68
C TRP A 206 27.46 -0.55 -3.55
N SER A 207 27.75 -0.04 -2.34
CA SER A 207 27.98 1.41 -2.17
C SER A 207 29.22 1.88 -2.95
N ALA A 208 30.29 1.07 -2.98
CA ALA A 208 31.47 1.37 -3.79
C ALA A 208 31.17 1.31 -5.29
N GLY A 209 30.47 0.27 -5.75
CA GLY A 209 30.06 0.10 -7.15
C GLY A 209 29.17 1.22 -7.67
N ASN A 210 28.32 1.81 -6.80
CA ASN A 210 27.44 2.92 -7.13
C ASN A 210 28.03 4.32 -6.83
N GLY A 211 29.27 4.38 -6.32
CA GLY A 211 29.98 5.65 -6.10
C GLY A 211 29.57 6.42 -4.86
N HIS A 212 28.92 5.79 -3.87
CA HIS A 212 28.53 6.41 -2.60
C HIS A 212 29.71 6.45 -1.62
N LEU A 213 30.68 7.33 -1.89
CA LEU A 213 31.96 7.39 -1.19
C LEU A 213 31.83 7.69 0.31
N ASP A 214 30.87 8.49 0.69
CA ASP A 214 30.54 8.82 2.08
C ASP A 214 30.07 7.59 2.86
N VAL A 215 29.21 6.77 2.26
CA VAL A 215 28.79 5.48 2.82
C VAL A 215 29.96 4.50 2.91
N VAL A 216 30.76 4.40 1.83
CA VAL A 216 31.97 3.55 1.81
C VAL A 216 32.92 3.93 2.94
N GLN A 217 33.20 5.22 3.10
CA GLN A 217 34.10 5.71 4.17
C GLN A 217 33.51 5.40 5.55
N PHE A 218 32.22 5.58 5.76
CA PHE A 218 31.57 5.26 7.02
C PHE A 218 31.66 3.76 7.34
N LEU A 219 31.28 2.90 6.39
CA LEU A 219 31.29 1.44 6.56
C LEU A 219 32.71 0.94 6.80
N HIS A 220 33.72 1.40 6.03
CA HIS A 220 35.10 1.03 6.19
C HIS A 220 35.66 1.41 7.57
N THR A 221 35.20 2.53 8.15
CA THR A 221 35.67 3.01 9.45
C THR A 221 34.99 2.27 10.62
N HIS A 222 33.74 1.86 10.47
CA HIS A 222 32.96 1.37 11.60
C HIS A 222 32.55 -0.11 11.50
N ARG A 223 32.85 -0.78 10.40
CA ARG A 223 32.44 -2.17 10.14
C ARG A 223 33.58 -3.00 9.57
N ASN A 224 33.62 -4.28 9.93
CA ASN A 224 34.64 -5.24 9.50
C ASN A 224 34.12 -6.26 8.48
N GLU A 225 32.84 -6.29 8.19
CA GLU A 225 32.15 -7.30 7.36
C GLU A 225 32.58 -7.30 5.89
N GLY A 226 33.31 -6.28 5.44
CA GLY A 226 33.83 -6.16 4.06
C GLY A 226 35.34 -6.37 3.90
N MET A 227 36.05 -6.74 4.96
CA MET A 227 37.56 -6.77 4.95
C MET A 227 38.14 -8.19 4.82
N ALA A 228 37.34 -9.20 4.45
CA ALA A 228 37.83 -10.57 4.28
C ALA A 228 37.77 -11.02 2.82
#